data_6c1a1ca4a66399afc49e807f5cfedb05
#
_entry.id   6c1a1ca4a66399afc49e807f5cfedb05
#
_cell.length_a   1.000
_cell.length_b   1.000
_cell.length_c   1.000
_cell.angle_alpha   90.00
_cell.angle_beta   90.00
_cell.angle_gamma   90.00
#
_symmetry.space_group_name_H-M   'P 1'
#
loop_
_entity.id
_entity.type
_entity.pdbx_description
1 polymer ?
#
loop_
_entity_poly.entity_id
_entity_poly.type
_entity_poly.pdbx_seq_one_letter_code
_entity_poly.pdbx_strand_id
1 'polypeptide(L)'
;MLSNLELVNCYNATSMAGEERDRIMLESAKENLLRMAFFGVTELQSESQVVFQRTFNMRFKIKFPQQSQVVASKAQKSLSEIKVDKIKRLNHLDVELYAFAREVLLQRYESLKNDVDDFIE
;
A
#
# COMPACT_ATOMS: atom_id res chain seq x y z
N MET A 1 7.25 -4.46 -8.61
CA MET A 1 7.50 -5.39 -7.48
C MET A 1 8.40 -4.72 -6.46
N LEU A 2 7.99 -4.67 -5.19
CA LEU A 2 8.73 -3.98 -4.11
C LEU A 2 9.82 -4.83 -3.46
N SER A 3 9.69 -6.15 -3.52
CA SER A 3 10.65 -7.06 -2.88
C SER A 3 11.95 -7.18 -3.65
N ASN A 4 13.07 -7.36 -2.91
CA ASN A 4 14.37 -7.67 -3.49
C ASN A 4 14.47 -9.15 -3.80
N LEU A 5 14.34 -9.51 -5.07
CA LEU A 5 14.38 -10.91 -5.51
C LEU A 5 15.74 -11.56 -5.32
N GLU A 6 16.81 -10.78 -5.27
CA GLU A 6 18.17 -11.29 -5.00
C GLU A 6 18.28 -11.95 -3.63
N LEU A 7 17.54 -11.48 -2.63
CA LEU A 7 17.55 -12.03 -1.29
C LEU A 7 16.99 -13.45 -1.22
N VAL A 8 16.19 -13.85 -2.21
CA VAL A 8 15.60 -15.18 -2.32
C VAL A 8 16.14 -15.94 -3.52
N ASN A 9 17.36 -15.59 -3.95
CA ASN A 9 18.05 -16.19 -5.09
C ASN A 9 17.25 -16.07 -6.39
N CYS A 10 16.71 -14.87 -6.61
CA CYS A 10 15.90 -14.52 -7.77
C CYS A 10 14.70 -15.47 -7.96
N TYR A 11 14.59 -16.09 -9.12
CA TYR A 11 13.46 -16.95 -9.45
C TYR A 11 13.70 -18.43 -9.19
N ASN A 12 14.78 -18.80 -8.50
CA ASN A 12 15.06 -20.19 -8.19
C ASN A 12 14.22 -20.69 -7.02
N ALA A 13 13.07 -21.30 -7.32
CA ALA A 13 12.11 -21.79 -6.33
C ALA A 13 12.64 -22.98 -5.50
N THR A 14 13.74 -23.63 -5.92
CA THR A 14 14.29 -24.81 -5.23
C THR A 14 15.36 -24.48 -4.20
N SER A 15 15.87 -23.25 -4.18
CA SER A 15 16.98 -22.85 -3.32
C SER A 15 16.56 -22.52 -1.88
N MET A 16 15.26 -22.33 -1.62
CA MET A 16 14.73 -21.88 -0.34
C MET A 16 13.34 -22.43 -0.12
N ALA A 17 12.98 -22.73 1.14
CA ALA A 17 11.63 -23.13 1.50
C ALA A 17 10.62 -22.00 1.22
N GLY A 18 9.42 -22.36 0.74
CA GLY A 18 8.40 -21.40 0.33
C GLY A 18 8.03 -20.39 1.41
N GLU A 19 7.84 -20.83 2.66
CA GLU A 19 7.51 -19.95 3.79
C GLU A 19 8.63 -18.97 4.11
N GLU A 20 9.88 -19.42 4.11
CA GLU A 20 11.03 -18.57 4.33
C GLU A 20 11.19 -17.55 3.21
N ARG A 21 11.02 -17.97 1.97
CA ARG A 21 11.05 -17.10 0.80
C ARG A 21 9.99 -16.01 0.89
N ASP A 22 8.76 -16.39 1.22
CA ASP A 22 7.64 -15.47 1.35
C ASP A 22 7.90 -14.43 2.45
N ARG A 23 8.43 -14.86 3.59
CA ARG A 23 8.78 -13.98 4.70
C ARG A 23 9.84 -12.96 4.29
N ILE A 24 10.91 -13.40 3.64
CA ILE A 24 12.00 -12.53 3.20
C ILE A 24 11.50 -11.53 2.15
N MET A 25 10.69 -11.98 1.20
CA MET A 25 10.12 -11.12 0.18
C MET A 25 9.21 -10.05 0.79
N LEU A 26 8.35 -10.44 1.72
CA LEU A 26 7.44 -9.50 2.38
C LEU A 26 8.20 -8.47 3.22
N GLU A 27 9.17 -8.91 4.01
CA GLU A 27 9.99 -7.99 4.83
C GLU A 27 10.76 -7.00 3.96
N SER A 28 11.37 -7.45 2.85
CA SER A 28 12.07 -6.55 1.95
C SER A 28 11.14 -5.56 1.26
N ALA A 29 9.93 -5.99 0.91
CA ALA A 29 8.92 -5.11 0.32
C ALA A 29 8.46 -4.03 1.31
N LYS A 30 8.25 -4.39 2.58
CA LYS A 30 7.91 -3.44 3.64
C LYS A 30 9.03 -2.41 3.86
N GLU A 31 10.28 -2.85 3.91
CA GLU A 31 11.43 -1.95 4.04
C GLU A 31 11.52 -0.98 2.87
N ASN A 32 11.36 -1.47 1.65
CA ASN A 32 11.41 -0.65 0.45
C ASN A 32 10.28 0.38 0.43
N LEU A 33 9.08 -0.02 0.89
CA LEU A 33 7.95 0.88 1.02
C LEU A 33 8.24 2.02 2.00
N LEU A 34 8.82 1.70 3.16
CA LEU A 34 9.18 2.69 4.17
C LEU A 34 10.25 3.68 3.69
N ARG A 35 11.11 3.26 2.77
CA ARG A 35 12.15 4.11 2.18
C ARG A 35 11.62 5.06 1.10
N MET A 36 10.41 4.83 0.60
CA MET A 36 9.80 5.73 -0.37
C MET A 36 9.45 7.06 0.31
N ALA A 37 9.79 8.16 -0.34
CA ALA A 37 9.41 9.48 0.13
C ALA A 37 7.89 9.64 0.18
N PHE A 38 7.21 9.06 -0.80
CA PHE A 38 5.77 9.06 -0.89
C PHE A 38 5.27 7.77 -1.56
N PHE A 39 4.14 7.30 -1.08
CA PHE A 39 3.26 6.36 -1.79
C PHE A 39 1.82 6.68 -1.42
N GLY A 40 0.90 6.38 -2.32
CA GLY A 40 -0.54 6.57 -2.11
C GLY A 40 -1.27 5.24 -2.04
N VAL A 41 -2.46 5.28 -1.47
CA VAL A 41 -3.40 4.15 -1.45
C VAL A 41 -4.67 4.59 -2.15
N THR A 42 -5.10 3.83 -3.14
CA THR A 42 -6.24 4.20 -4.01
C THR A 42 -7.52 4.46 -3.24
N GLU A 43 -7.76 3.72 -2.16
CA GLU A 43 -8.96 3.86 -1.32
C GLU A 43 -8.88 5.03 -0.35
N LEU A 44 -7.70 5.65 -0.21
CA LEU A 44 -7.44 6.78 0.69
C LEU A 44 -6.93 7.97 -0.13
N GLN A 45 -7.74 8.42 -1.09
CA GLN A 45 -7.37 9.50 -2.02
C GLN A 45 -7.09 10.82 -1.30
N SER A 46 -7.97 11.22 -0.39
CA SER A 46 -7.83 12.48 0.35
C SER A 46 -6.59 12.48 1.23
N GLU A 47 -6.37 11.41 1.97
CA GLU A 47 -5.21 11.23 2.85
C GLU A 47 -3.92 11.16 2.03
N SER A 48 -3.93 10.44 0.92
CA SER A 48 -2.79 10.35 -0.01
C SER A 48 -2.44 11.72 -0.58
N GLN A 49 -3.42 12.52 -0.95
CA GLN A 49 -3.21 13.86 -1.47
C GLN A 49 -2.56 14.78 -0.42
N VAL A 50 -3.02 14.74 0.82
CA VAL A 50 -2.45 15.54 1.91
C VAL A 50 -1.00 15.13 2.18
N VAL A 51 -0.72 13.84 2.26
CA VAL A 51 0.64 13.33 2.47
C VAL A 51 1.56 13.76 1.33
N PHE A 52 1.10 13.66 0.08
CA PHE A 52 1.86 14.11 -1.08
C PHE A 52 2.19 15.60 -1.01
N GLN A 53 1.18 16.44 -0.77
CA GLN A 53 1.34 17.89 -0.70
C GLN A 53 2.35 18.30 0.38
N ARG A 54 2.28 17.66 1.54
CA ARG A 54 3.17 17.96 2.66
C ARG A 54 4.59 17.43 2.43
N THR A 55 4.72 16.23 1.88
CA THR A 55 6.03 15.63 1.61
C THR A 55 6.83 16.46 0.62
N PHE A 56 6.18 16.96 -0.43
CA PHE A 56 6.85 17.71 -1.51
C PHE A 56 6.64 19.23 -1.44
N ASN A 57 6.03 19.73 -0.39
CA ASN A 57 5.71 21.15 -0.20
C ASN A 57 4.97 21.74 -1.43
N MET A 58 3.96 21.02 -1.90
CA MET A 58 3.14 21.38 -3.04
C MET A 58 1.69 21.56 -2.61
N ARG A 59 0.93 22.34 -3.37
CA ARG A 59 -0.52 22.52 -3.15
C ARG A 59 -1.28 22.22 -4.42
N PHE A 60 -2.26 21.32 -4.33
CA PHE A 60 -3.24 21.14 -5.40
C PHE A 60 -4.35 22.19 -5.27
N LYS A 61 -4.81 22.72 -6.40
CA LYS A 61 -5.92 23.66 -6.42
C LYS A 61 -7.27 22.98 -6.16
N ILE A 62 -7.37 21.70 -6.47
CA ILE A 62 -8.61 20.93 -6.41
C ILE A 62 -8.34 19.65 -5.62
N LYS A 63 -9.26 19.32 -4.71
CA LYS A 63 -9.27 18.03 -4.01
C LYS A 63 -9.60 16.92 -4.99
N PHE A 64 -8.82 15.85 -4.95
CA PHE A 64 -9.15 14.64 -5.71
C PHE A 64 -10.38 13.97 -5.10
N PRO A 65 -11.43 13.72 -5.90
CA PRO A 65 -12.60 13.03 -5.38
C PRO A 65 -12.27 11.56 -5.07
N GLN A 66 -12.78 11.07 -3.94
CA GLN A 66 -12.71 9.65 -3.65
C GLN A 66 -13.63 8.92 -4.64
N GLN A 67 -13.07 8.04 -5.44
CA GLN A 67 -13.86 7.21 -6.33
C GLN A 67 -14.55 6.11 -5.52
N SER A 68 -15.86 6.24 -5.37
CA SER A 68 -16.66 5.28 -4.61
C SER A 68 -16.86 3.94 -5.33
N GLN A 69 -16.61 3.89 -6.62
CA GLN A 69 -16.78 2.69 -7.43
C GLN A 69 -15.61 2.53 -8.42
N VAL A 70 -14.59 1.84 -7.96
CA VAL A 70 -13.53 1.35 -8.86
C VAL A 70 -14.04 0.09 -9.58
N VAL A 71 -13.63 -0.10 -10.84
CA VAL A 71 -14.00 -1.28 -11.63
C VAL A 71 -13.68 -2.58 -10.87
N ALA A 72 -12.56 -2.61 -10.15
CA ALA A 72 -12.16 -3.74 -9.31
C ALA A 72 -13.17 -4.04 -8.19
N SER A 73 -13.74 -3.01 -7.55
CA SER A 73 -14.76 -3.18 -6.51
C SER A 73 -16.06 -3.76 -7.08
N LYS A 74 -16.47 -3.34 -8.28
CA LYS A 74 -17.64 -3.89 -8.97
C LYS A 74 -17.43 -5.34 -9.34
N ALA A 75 -16.25 -5.69 -9.85
CA ALA A 75 -15.88 -7.05 -10.19
C ALA A 75 -15.88 -7.94 -8.94
N GLN A 76 -15.37 -7.45 -7.82
CA GLN A 76 -15.37 -8.17 -6.55
C GLN A 76 -16.78 -8.47 -6.05
N LYS A 77 -17.70 -7.50 -6.15
CA LYS A 77 -19.10 -7.69 -5.74
C LYS A 77 -19.84 -8.74 -6.57
N SER A 78 -19.40 -8.99 -7.80
CA SER A 78 -19.99 -10.01 -8.67
C SER A 78 -19.48 -11.43 -8.41
N LEU A 79 -18.42 -11.57 -7.59
CA LEU A 79 -17.82 -12.86 -7.25
C LEU A 79 -18.44 -13.44 -5.97
N SER A 80 -18.50 -14.78 -5.90
CA SER A 80 -18.88 -15.47 -4.67
C SER A 80 -17.81 -15.28 -3.58
N GLU A 81 -18.20 -15.37 -2.31
CA GLU A 81 -17.27 -15.28 -1.18
C GLU A 81 -16.15 -16.33 -1.26
N ILE A 82 -16.47 -17.54 -1.72
CA ILE A 82 -15.49 -18.63 -1.89
C ILE A 82 -14.41 -18.23 -2.90
N LYS A 83 -14.79 -17.60 -4.01
CA LYS A 83 -13.85 -17.12 -5.03
C LYS A 83 -12.98 -15.97 -4.49
N VAL A 84 -13.56 -15.04 -3.78
CA VAL A 84 -12.84 -13.92 -3.15
C VAL A 84 -11.81 -14.44 -2.14
N ASP A 85 -12.20 -15.38 -1.29
CA ASP A 85 -11.29 -16.00 -0.32
C ASP A 85 -10.14 -16.74 -0.98
N LYS A 86 -10.42 -17.43 -2.09
CA LYS A 86 -9.40 -18.12 -2.89
C LYS A 86 -8.39 -17.13 -3.47
N ILE A 87 -8.87 -16.03 -4.03
CA ILE A 87 -8.01 -14.97 -4.59
C ILE A 87 -7.12 -14.38 -3.49
N LYS A 88 -7.68 -14.07 -2.33
CA LYS A 88 -6.93 -13.54 -1.18
C LYS A 88 -5.85 -14.52 -0.71
N ARG A 89 -6.15 -15.80 -0.65
CA ARG A 89 -5.17 -16.84 -0.26
C ARG A 89 -4.02 -16.96 -1.26
N LEU A 90 -4.31 -16.89 -2.55
CA LEU A 90 -3.29 -16.93 -3.60
C LEU A 90 -2.41 -15.69 -3.61
N ASN A 91 -2.92 -14.56 -3.12
CA ASN A 91 -2.22 -13.27 -3.08
C ASN A 91 -2.01 -12.78 -1.65
N HIS A 92 -1.80 -13.69 -0.71
CA HIS A 92 -1.73 -13.35 0.72
C HIS A 92 -0.59 -12.37 1.06
N LEU A 93 0.53 -12.43 0.35
CA LEU A 93 1.64 -11.49 0.55
C LEU A 93 1.25 -10.08 0.15
N ASP A 94 0.54 -9.93 -0.97
CA ASP A 94 0.06 -8.63 -1.44
C ASP A 94 -1.00 -8.06 -0.49
N VAL A 95 -1.87 -8.92 0.05
CA VAL A 95 -2.88 -8.51 1.06
C VAL A 95 -2.19 -7.99 2.32
N GLU A 96 -1.17 -8.69 2.81
CA GLU A 96 -0.41 -8.26 3.99
C GLU A 96 0.37 -6.97 3.73
N LEU A 97 1.01 -6.86 2.58
CA LEU A 97 1.72 -5.65 2.18
C LEU A 97 0.77 -4.45 2.07
N TYR A 98 -0.40 -4.66 1.48
CA TYR A 98 -1.42 -3.62 1.37
C TYR A 98 -1.90 -3.13 2.73
N ALA A 99 -2.19 -4.04 3.65
CA ALA A 99 -2.59 -3.68 5.02
C ALA A 99 -1.51 -2.87 5.73
N PHE A 100 -0.26 -3.25 5.57
CA PHE A 100 0.89 -2.52 6.10
C PHE A 100 1.01 -1.12 5.47
N ALA A 101 0.91 -1.02 4.14
CA ALA A 101 0.98 0.25 3.43
C ALA A 101 -0.13 1.21 3.88
N ARG A 102 -1.34 0.70 4.02
CA ARG A 102 -2.50 1.48 4.48
C ARG A 102 -2.26 2.05 5.88
N GLU A 103 -1.76 1.23 6.78
CA GLU A 103 -1.44 1.67 8.14
C GLU A 103 -0.34 2.73 8.16
N VAL A 104 0.75 2.53 7.42
CA VAL A 104 1.84 3.50 7.32
C VAL A 104 1.36 4.82 6.74
N LEU A 105 0.54 4.79 5.69
CA LEU A 105 -0.03 6.00 5.11
C LEU A 105 -0.88 6.78 6.11
N LEU A 106 -1.74 6.09 6.86
CA LEU A 106 -2.57 6.72 7.89
C LEU A 106 -1.74 7.32 9.03
N GLN A 107 -0.67 6.65 9.44
CA GLN A 107 0.26 7.18 10.44
C GLN A 107 0.95 8.45 9.93
N ARG A 108 1.42 8.45 8.69
CA ARG A 108 2.01 9.62 8.05
C ARG A 108 1.02 10.77 7.94
N TYR A 109 -0.21 10.46 7.55
CA TYR A 109 -1.28 11.44 7.45
C TYR A 109 -1.57 12.11 8.80
N GLU A 110 -1.74 11.32 9.87
CA GLU A 110 -2.01 11.87 11.20
C GLU A 110 -0.86 12.72 11.72
N SER A 111 0.38 12.30 11.49
CA SER A 111 1.56 13.09 11.85
C SER A 111 1.60 14.45 11.14
N LEU A 112 1.36 14.43 9.82
CA LEU A 112 1.40 15.65 9.00
C LEU A 112 0.17 16.54 9.18
N LYS A 113 -0.98 15.97 9.55
CA LYS A 113 -2.19 16.72 9.84
C LYS A 113 -2.03 17.60 11.06
N ASN A 114 -1.39 17.10 12.10
CA ASN A 114 -1.14 17.86 13.33
C ASN A 114 -0.25 19.08 13.08
N ASP A 115 0.69 18.94 12.14
CA ASP A 115 1.53 20.08 11.74
C ASP A 115 0.76 21.17 10.98
N VAL A 116 -0.45 20.85 10.47
CA VAL A 116 -1.27 21.82 9.72
C VAL A 116 -2.04 22.76 10.63
N ASP A 117 -2.53 22.24 11.74
CA ASP A 117 -3.32 23.04 12.68
C ASP A 117 -2.49 24.17 13.29
N ASP A 118 -1.15 24.02 13.32
CA ASP A 118 -0.22 25.06 13.74
C ASP A 118 0.02 26.15 12.65
N PHE A 119 -0.39 25.90 11.40
CA PHE A 119 -0.16 26.82 10.29
C PHE A 119 -1.43 27.45 9.69
N ILE A 120 -2.62 27.06 10.16
CA ILE A 120 -3.86 27.67 9.74
C ILE A 120 -4.26 28.74 10.76
N GLU A 121 -3.72 29.89 10.57
CA GLU A 121 -4.36 31.12 11.02
C GLU A 121 -5.02 31.83 9.85
#